data_05ce8c09d4da4a7af18663c6cf68eaee
#
_entry.id   05ce8c09d4da4a7af18663c6cf68eaee
#
_cell.length_a   1.000
_cell.length_b   1.000
_cell.length_c   1.000
_cell.angle_alpha   90.00
_cell.angle_beta   90.00
_cell.angle_gamma   90.00
#
_symmetry.space_group_name_H-M   'P 1'
#
loop_
_entity.id
_entity.type
_entity.pdbx_description
1 polymer ?
#
loop_
_entity_poly.entity_id
_entity_poly.type
_entity_poly.pdbx_seq_one_letter_code
_entity_poly.pdbx_strand_id
1 'polypeptide(L)'
;MSEATDVVDRQVAAYRDRDLERFLGCYAADVKIRDFDGNVLMDGLEAMRGQYGPMFRDSPQLRADVPRRIVAGNYVIDEEDISGMVVAGFPPTMHAAVLYRVRDGLIHDVVLLM
;
A
#
# COMPACT_ATOMS: atom_id res chain seq x y z
N MET A 1 -9.01 18.51 -3.91
CA MET A 1 -8.76 17.14 -3.44
C MET A 1 -9.61 16.20 -4.24
N SER A 2 -9.14 15.00 -4.49
CA SER A 2 -9.85 14.03 -5.29
C SER A 2 -10.17 12.79 -4.45
N GLU A 3 -11.15 12.02 -4.90
CA GLU A 3 -11.47 10.71 -4.31
C GLU A 3 -10.24 9.80 -4.28
N ALA A 4 -9.42 9.84 -5.35
CA ALA A 4 -8.21 9.02 -5.43
C ALA A 4 -7.21 9.41 -4.35
N THR A 5 -6.90 10.69 -4.18
CA THR A 5 -5.94 11.12 -3.15
C THR A 5 -6.48 10.88 -1.75
N ASP A 6 -7.79 11.04 -1.54
CA ASP A 6 -8.39 10.87 -0.21
C ASP A 6 -8.20 9.44 0.31
N VAL A 7 -8.48 8.43 -0.51
CA VAL A 7 -8.35 7.03 -0.06
C VAL A 7 -6.89 6.61 0.06
N VAL A 8 -6.01 7.10 -0.83
CA VAL A 8 -4.57 6.79 -0.74
C VAL A 8 -3.98 7.43 0.51
N ASP A 9 -4.37 8.67 0.85
CA ASP A 9 -3.93 9.30 2.09
C ASP A 9 -4.37 8.51 3.32
N ARG A 10 -5.61 8.03 3.33
CA ARG A 10 -6.13 7.23 4.44
C ARG A 10 -5.36 5.92 4.61
N GLN A 11 -5.01 5.26 3.50
CA GLN A 11 -4.26 4.01 3.60
C GLN A 11 -2.82 4.25 4.06
N VAL A 12 -2.18 5.34 3.64
CA VAL A 12 -0.84 5.69 4.15
C VAL A 12 -0.89 5.95 5.65
N ALA A 13 -1.88 6.70 6.11
CA ALA A 13 -2.05 6.97 7.54
C ALA A 13 -2.28 5.69 8.34
N ALA A 14 -3.13 4.80 7.85
CA ALA A 14 -3.39 3.51 8.51
C ALA A 14 -2.15 2.62 8.52
N TYR A 15 -1.37 2.63 7.46
CA TYR A 15 -0.09 1.92 7.38
C TYR A 15 0.89 2.43 8.45
N ARG A 16 1.04 3.76 8.55
CA ARG A 16 1.90 4.37 9.57
C ARG A 16 1.46 4.01 10.99
N ASP A 17 0.16 3.95 11.21
CA ASP A 17 -0.42 3.62 12.52
C ASP A 17 -0.45 2.11 12.77
N ARG A 18 -0.08 1.30 11.80
CA ARG A 18 -0.17 -0.16 11.84
C ARG A 18 -1.57 -0.61 12.22
N ASP A 19 -2.58 0.07 11.67
CA ASP A 19 -3.99 -0.22 11.89
C ASP A 19 -4.49 -1.07 10.73
N LEU A 20 -4.47 -2.38 10.90
CA LEU A 20 -4.75 -3.33 9.83
C LEU A 20 -6.18 -3.17 9.27
N GLU A 21 -7.18 -3.03 10.13
CA GLU A 21 -8.56 -2.94 9.65
C GLU A 21 -8.83 -1.64 8.89
N ARG A 22 -8.30 -0.52 9.36
CA ARG A 22 -8.38 0.75 8.61
C ARG A 22 -7.63 0.66 7.29
N PHE A 23 -6.46 0.03 7.29
CA PHE A 23 -5.65 -0.15 6.08
C PHE A 23 -6.43 -0.97 5.04
N LEU A 24 -6.93 -2.14 5.42
CA LEU A 24 -7.68 -3.01 4.53
C LEU A 24 -8.99 -2.36 4.05
N GLY A 25 -9.60 -1.53 4.89
CA GLY A 25 -10.83 -0.81 4.54
C GLY A 25 -10.68 0.19 3.39
N CYS A 26 -9.45 0.52 2.99
CA CYS A 26 -9.18 1.40 1.85
C CYS A 26 -9.16 0.64 0.51
N TYR A 27 -9.23 -0.68 0.54
CA TYR A 27 -9.05 -1.53 -0.65
C TYR A 27 -10.33 -2.28 -1.00
N ALA A 28 -10.54 -2.51 -2.29
CA ALA A 28 -11.64 -3.33 -2.77
C ALA A 28 -11.43 -4.80 -2.37
N ALA A 29 -12.52 -5.54 -2.21
CA ALA A 29 -12.45 -6.94 -1.78
C ALA A 29 -11.63 -7.80 -2.75
N ASP A 30 -11.68 -7.48 -4.04
CA ASP A 30 -10.98 -8.20 -5.11
C ASP A 30 -9.72 -7.48 -5.58
N VAL A 31 -9.14 -6.63 -4.74
CA VAL A 31 -7.93 -5.88 -5.07
C VAL A 31 -6.80 -6.82 -5.53
N LYS A 32 -6.04 -6.35 -6.51
CA LYS A 32 -4.86 -7.07 -6.98
C LYS A 32 -3.63 -6.20 -6.79
N ILE A 33 -2.59 -6.80 -6.20
CA ILE A 33 -1.29 -6.16 -6.05
C ILE A 33 -0.32 -6.93 -6.92
N ARG A 34 0.29 -6.22 -7.87
CA ARG A 34 1.17 -6.79 -8.89
C ARG A 34 2.54 -6.15 -8.86
N ASP A 35 3.53 -6.87 -9.42
CA ASP A 35 4.81 -6.25 -9.76
C ASP A 35 4.75 -5.64 -11.17
N PHE A 36 5.86 -5.05 -11.61
CA PHE A 36 5.92 -4.40 -12.93
C PHE A 36 5.72 -5.40 -14.08
N ASP A 37 6.11 -6.66 -13.89
CA ASP A 37 5.97 -7.70 -14.91
C ASP A 37 4.54 -8.28 -14.97
N GLY A 38 3.65 -7.81 -14.12
CA GLY A 38 2.26 -8.23 -14.10
C GLY A 38 1.99 -9.45 -13.22
N ASN A 39 2.98 -9.94 -12.49
CA ASN A 39 2.78 -11.05 -11.56
C ASN A 39 1.90 -10.59 -10.39
N VAL A 40 0.89 -11.37 -10.05
CA VAL A 40 0.02 -11.08 -8.92
C VAL A 40 0.73 -11.53 -7.64
N LEU A 41 1.09 -10.55 -6.80
CA LEU A 41 1.78 -10.80 -5.53
C LEU A 41 0.77 -11.08 -4.41
N MET A 42 -0.36 -10.36 -4.43
CA MET A 42 -1.47 -10.56 -3.50
C MET A 42 -2.78 -10.42 -4.26
N ASP A 43 -3.67 -11.37 -4.08
CA ASP A 43 -4.98 -11.42 -4.74
C ASP A 43 -6.08 -11.37 -3.69
N GLY A 44 -6.69 -10.19 -3.53
CA GLY A 44 -7.78 -9.97 -2.62
C GLY A 44 -7.36 -9.58 -1.20
N LEU A 45 -8.35 -9.16 -0.41
CA LEU A 45 -8.12 -8.68 0.95
C LEU A 45 -7.55 -9.73 1.89
N GLU A 46 -7.96 -10.99 1.75
CA GLU A 46 -7.45 -12.02 2.65
C GLU A 46 -5.95 -12.28 2.43
N ALA A 47 -5.49 -12.21 1.18
CA ALA A 47 -4.06 -12.29 0.88
C ALA A 47 -3.32 -11.09 1.49
N MET A 48 -3.89 -9.89 1.41
CA MET A 48 -3.32 -8.71 2.04
C MET A 48 -3.27 -8.85 3.55
N ARG A 49 -4.35 -9.35 4.16
CA ARG A 49 -4.40 -9.57 5.61
C ARG A 49 -3.28 -10.52 6.06
N GLY A 50 -3.08 -11.59 5.32
CA GLY A 50 -2.04 -12.57 5.64
C GLY A 50 -0.62 -12.02 5.52
N GLN A 51 -0.41 -11.04 4.64
CA GLN A 51 0.89 -10.41 4.43
C GLN A 51 1.13 -9.23 5.38
N TYR A 52 0.18 -8.32 5.49
CA TYR A 52 0.35 -7.08 6.26
C TYR A 52 0.07 -7.26 7.75
N GLY A 53 -0.78 -8.22 8.14
CA GLY A 53 -1.07 -8.46 9.55
C GLY A 53 0.19 -8.77 10.36
N PRO A 54 0.96 -9.79 9.97
CA PRO A 54 2.22 -10.09 10.67
C PRO A 54 3.23 -8.94 10.58
N MET A 55 3.33 -8.26 9.43
CA MET A 55 4.26 -7.15 9.27
C MET A 55 3.95 -6.02 10.25
N PHE A 56 2.67 -5.63 10.38
CA PHE A 56 2.26 -4.58 11.30
C PHE A 56 2.51 -4.99 12.77
N ARG A 57 2.20 -6.25 13.10
CA ARG A 57 2.42 -6.78 14.44
C ARG A 57 3.90 -6.75 14.83
N ASP A 58 4.77 -7.15 13.89
CA ASP A 58 6.19 -7.38 14.18
C ASP A 58 7.07 -6.16 13.91
N SER A 59 6.49 -5.05 13.41
CA SER A 59 7.24 -3.85 12.99
C SER A 59 6.83 -2.62 13.80
N PRO A 60 7.15 -2.55 15.10
CA PRO A 60 6.72 -1.41 15.93
C PRO A 60 7.37 -0.08 15.52
N GLN A 61 8.49 -0.12 14.77
CA GLN A 61 9.20 1.06 14.30
C GLN A 61 8.89 1.39 12.84
N LEU A 62 7.85 0.80 12.27
CA LEU A 62 7.48 0.99 10.87
C LEU A 62 7.20 2.46 10.58
N ARG A 63 7.85 2.97 9.53
CA ARG A 63 7.65 4.33 9.01
C ARG A 63 7.44 4.26 7.51
N ALA A 64 6.58 5.14 7.03
CA ALA A 64 6.34 5.30 5.60
C ALA A 64 6.25 6.79 5.30
N ASP A 65 7.13 7.27 4.44
CA ASP A 65 7.13 8.65 3.98
C ASP A 65 6.83 8.68 2.49
N VAL A 66 6.10 9.69 2.05
CA VAL A 66 5.75 9.90 0.64
C VAL A 66 6.31 11.25 0.21
N PRO A 67 7.61 11.31 -0.17
CA PRO A 67 8.23 12.59 -0.54
C PRO A 67 7.65 13.20 -1.82
N ARG A 68 7.14 12.39 -2.74
CA ARG A 68 6.58 12.88 -4.00
C ARG A 68 5.37 12.04 -4.41
N ARG A 69 4.42 12.72 -5.07
CA ARG A 69 3.19 12.10 -5.56
C ARG A 69 2.81 12.68 -6.90
N ILE A 70 2.34 11.82 -7.81
CA ILE A 70 1.74 12.22 -9.08
C ILE A 70 0.29 11.75 -9.08
N VAL A 71 -0.63 12.64 -9.48
CA VAL A 71 -2.05 12.31 -9.59
C VAL A 71 -2.48 12.53 -11.04
N ALA A 72 -3.07 11.50 -11.64
CA ALA A 72 -3.58 11.57 -13.01
C ALA A 72 -4.93 10.84 -13.06
N GLY A 73 -6.03 11.60 -12.99
CA GLY A 73 -7.37 11.01 -12.98
C GLY A 73 -7.56 10.12 -11.75
N ASN A 74 -7.86 8.84 -11.99
CA ASN A 74 -8.07 7.85 -10.93
C ASN A 74 -6.79 7.15 -10.52
N TYR A 75 -5.64 7.61 -10.99
CA TYR A 75 -4.34 7.03 -10.67
C TYR A 75 -3.57 7.92 -9.73
N VAL A 76 -2.94 7.32 -8.73
CA VAL A 76 -1.99 7.97 -7.83
C VAL A 76 -0.70 7.19 -7.87
N ILE A 77 0.42 7.87 -8.08
CA ILE A 77 1.75 7.26 -8.04
C ILE A 77 2.50 7.91 -6.90
N ASP A 78 2.84 7.13 -5.88
CA ASP A 78 3.58 7.60 -4.72
C ASP A 78 5.01 7.08 -4.77
N GLU A 79 5.98 8.00 -4.61
CA GLU A 79 7.32 7.61 -4.22
C GLU A 79 7.30 7.35 -2.72
N GLU A 80 7.73 6.17 -2.29
CA GLU A 80 7.63 5.76 -0.89
C GLU A 80 8.99 5.39 -0.33
N ASP A 81 9.29 5.93 0.86
CA ASP A 81 10.43 5.52 1.67
C ASP A 81 9.89 4.80 2.90
N ILE A 82 10.19 3.51 3.01
CA ILE A 82 9.74 2.67 4.12
C ILE A 82 10.97 2.33 4.97
N SER A 83 10.80 2.39 6.29
CA SER A 83 11.83 1.98 7.24
C SER A 83 11.19 1.27 8.43
N GLY A 84 12.02 0.54 9.20
CA GLY A 84 11.56 -0.19 10.38
C GLY A 84 10.73 -1.41 10.06
N MET A 85 10.77 -1.90 8.81
CA MET A 85 10.00 -3.07 8.40
C MET A 85 10.68 -4.34 8.92
N VAL A 86 9.90 -5.24 9.53
CA VAL A 86 10.37 -6.54 9.98
C VAL A 86 9.59 -7.63 9.23
N VAL A 87 10.21 -8.13 8.16
CA VAL A 87 9.67 -9.22 7.35
C VAL A 87 10.83 -10.13 6.98
N ALA A 88 10.67 -11.43 7.24
CA ALA A 88 11.71 -12.42 6.95
C ALA A 88 12.08 -12.38 5.47
N GLY A 89 13.38 -12.31 5.18
CA GLY A 89 13.89 -12.29 3.81
C GLY A 89 13.87 -10.92 3.13
N PHE A 90 13.42 -9.87 3.82
CA PHE A 90 13.39 -8.51 3.28
C PHE A 90 14.27 -7.57 4.09
N PRO A 91 14.88 -6.55 3.46
CA PRO A 91 15.61 -5.53 4.20
C PRO A 91 14.65 -4.67 5.02
N PRO A 92 15.14 -4.01 6.08
CA PRO A 92 14.28 -3.16 6.92
C PRO A 92 13.87 -1.85 6.25
N THR A 93 14.52 -1.49 5.15
CA THR A 93 14.24 -0.26 4.40
C THR A 93 13.91 -0.58 2.96
N MET A 94 13.02 0.22 2.37
CA MET A 94 12.64 0.07 0.98
C MET A 94 12.35 1.44 0.39
N HIS A 95 12.82 1.66 -0.83
CA HIS A 95 12.47 2.82 -1.64
C HIS A 95 11.77 2.32 -2.88
N ALA A 96 10.55 2.77 -3.10
CA ALA A 96 9.71 2.24 -4.16
C ALA A 96 8.81 3.31 -4.75
N ALA A 97 8.34 3.09 -5.97
CA ALA A 97 7.20 3.80 -6.51
C ALA A 97 6.00 2.84 -6.49
N VAL A 98 4.85 3.33 -6.06
CA VAL A 98 3.64 2.53 -5.97
C VAL A 98 2.53 3.20 -6.76
N LEU A 99 1.98 2.48 -7.73
CA LEU A 99 0.86 2.94 -8.54
C LEU A 99 -0.43 2.39 -7.94
N TYR A 100 -1.37 3.30 -7.67
CA TYR A 100 -2.71 2.96 -7.18
C TYR A 100 -3.74 3.34 -8.22
N ARG A 101 -4.69 2.45 -8.50
CA ARG A 101 -5.87 2.78 -9.29
C ARG A 101 -7.08 2.76 -8.36
N VAL A 102 -7.81 3.89 -8.33
CA VAL A 102 -8.95 4.10 -7.43
C VAL A 102 -10.24 4.12 -8.24
N ARG A 103 -11.27 3.47 -7.73
CA ARG A 103 -12.61 3.50 -8.30
C ARG A 103 -13.62 3.37 -7.16
N ASP A 104 -14.66 4.21 -7.19
CA ASP A 104 -15.74 4.19 -6.18
C ASP A 104 -15.22 4.32 -4.75
N GLY A 105 -14.19 5.15 -4.54
CA GLY A 105 -13.63 5.43 -3.22
C GLY A 105 -12.76 4.33 -2.65
N LEU A 106 -12.40 3.31 -3.45
CA LEU A 106 -11.57 2.18 -3.00
C LEU A 106 -10.42 1.95 -3.97
N ILE A 107 -9.32 1.45 -3.44
CA ILE A 107 -8.16 1.05 -4.24
C ILE A 107 -8.43 -0.35 -4.81
N HIS A 108 -8.44 -0.47 -6.14
CA HIS A 108 -8.73 -1.71 -6.84
C HIS A 108 -7.48 -2.42 -7.36
N ASP A 109 -6.45 -1.66 -7.72
CA ASP A 109 -5.21 -2.23 -8.24
C ASP A 109 -4.03 -1.47 -7.67
N VAL A 110 -2.97 -2.21 -7.42
CA VAL A 110 -1.68 -1.66 -6.97
C VAL A 110 -0.58 -2.30 -7.81
N VAL A 111 0.35 -1.48 -8.29
CA VAL A 111 1.57 -1.97 -8.94
C VAL A 111 2.77 -1.48 -8.13
N LEU A 112 3.58 -2.41 -7.67
CA LEU A 112 4.79 -2.11 -6.91
C LEU A 112 5.97 -2.03 -7.88
N LEU A 113 6.64 -0.88 -7.88
CA LEU A 113 7.82 -0.61 -8.71
C LEU A 113 9.02 -0.50 -7.77
N MET A 114 9.70 -1.62 -7.58
CA MET A 114 10.82 -1.73 -6.65
C MET A 114 12.11 -2.07 -7.36
#